data_6a0ef34283df8e7760af2152a078ca36
#
_entry.id   6a0ef34283df8e7760af2152a078ca36
#
_cell.length_a   1.000
_cell.length_b   1.000
_cell.length_c   1.000
_cell.angle_alpha   90.00
_cell.angle_beta   90.00
_cell.angle_gamma   90.00
#
_symmetry.space_group_name_H-M   'P 1'
#
loop_
_entity.id
_entity.type
_entity.pdbx_description
1 polymer ?
#
loop_
_entity_poly.entity_id
_entity_poly.type
_entity_poly.pdbx_seq_one_letter_code
_entity_poly.pdbx_strand_id
1 'polypeptide(L)'
;NQQLVYGSNPCKKFDDSQTASNQKNTCYRDIHIITLSEMYLVAAEAYMKANANDKALARLNEVHQRAGLPALTGTVNIDNILDESACENFGNGARWMDLRRTQTLVDRCNRYNHEIEGKAAQYIGQKLLRPIPQAAIDANDQLSAADQNPGY
;
A
#
# COMPACT_ATOMS: atom_id res chain seq x y z
N ASN A 1 5.47 16.99 -19.84
CA ASN A 1 5.38 15.98 -18.76
C ASN A 1 4.49 16.40 -17.57
N GLN A 2 4.19 17.69 -17.37
CA GLN A 2 3.23 18.13 -16.33
C GLN A 2 1.77 17.77 -16.64
N GLN A 3 1.43 17.49 -17.90
CA GLN A 3 0.06 17.10 -18.27
C GLN A 3 -0.38 15.73 -17.75
N LEU A 4 0.55 14.81 -17.45
CA LEU A 4 0.23 13.47 -16.96
C LEU A 4 -0.19 13.45 -15.48
N VAL A 5 0.29 14.41 -14.67
CA VAL A 5 -0.06 14.50 -13.24
C VAL A 5 -1.51 14.94 -13.03
N TYR A 6 -2.04 15.76 -13.95
CA TYR A 6 -3.40 16.28 -13.89
C TYR A 6 -4.40 15.54 -14.79
N GLY A 7 -3.95 14.56 -15.55
CA GLY A 7 -4.77 13.77 -16.47
C GLY A 7 -5.36 12.48 -15.89
N SER A 8 -5.16 12.18 -14.61
CA SER A 8 -5.75 11.01 -13.98
C SER A 8 -7.24 11.21 -13.70
N ASN A 9 -8.05 10.19 -13.95
CA ASN A 9 -9.44 10.22 -13.58
C ASN A 9 -9.61 10.43 -12.07
N PRO A 10 -10.53 11.29 -11.63
CA PRO A 10 -10.76 11.49 -10.21
C PRO A 10 -11.26 10.21 -9.56
N CYS A 11 -10.73 9.89 -8.38
CA CYS A 11 -11.16 8.73 -7.61
C CYS A 11 -12.46 9.06 -6.87
N LYS A 12 -13.57 8.40 -7.24
CA LYS A 12 -14.86 8.57 -6.57
C LYS A 12 -15.00 7.78 -5.26
N LYS A 13 -14.03 6.97 -4.90
CA LYS A 13 -14.10 6.11 -3.72
C LYS A 13 -14.38 6.88 -2.43
N PHE A 14 -13.88 8.11 -2.35
CA PHE A 14 -14.01 8.97 -1.16
C PHE A 14 -14.96 10.14 -1.39
N ASP A 15 -15.68 10.14 -2.51
CA ASP A 15 -16.66 11.19 -2.81
C ASP A 15 -17.87 11.07 -1.89
N ASP A 16 -18.25 12.17 -1.25
CA ASP A 16 -19.43 12.26 -0.40
C ASP A 16 -20.54 13.00 -1.14
N SER A 17 -21.44 12.25 -1.76
CA SER A 17 -22.57 12.79 -2.50
C SER A 17 -23.61 13.52 -1.62
N GLN A 18 -23.53 13.35 -0.28
CA GLN A 18 -24.44 14.02 0.66
C GLN A 18 -23.89 15.37 1.12
N THR A 19 -22.63 15.65 0.86
CA THR A 19 -22.07 16.98 1.12
C THR A 19 -22.52 17.93 0.03
N ALA A 20 -23.63 18.62 0.26
CA ALA A 20 -24.37 19.42 -0.71
C ALA A 20 -23.66 20.68 -1.24
N SER A 21 -22.40 20.91 -0.93
CA SER A 21 -21.62 21.98 -1.54
C SER A 21 -20.15 21.64 -1.62
N ASN A 22 -19.60 21.80 -2.82
CA ASN A 22 -18.17 21.70 -3.13
C ASN A 22 -17.27 22.70 -2.35
N GLN A 23 -17.83 23.46 -1.43
CA GLN A 23 -17.14 24.50 -0.67
C GLN A 23 -16.84 24.11 0.79
N LYS A 24 -17.28 22.94 1.24
CA LYS A 24 -17.00 22.48 2.60
C LYS A 24 -15.95 21.37 2.55
N ASN A 25 -14.80 21.61 3.16
CA ASN A 25 -13.73 20.62 3.39
C ASN A 25 -14.14 19.57 4.45
N THR A 26 -15.42 19.23 4.53
CA THR A 26 -15.97 18.28 5.49
C THR A 26 -16.61 17.11 4.74
N CYS A 27 -16.22 15.91 5.09
CA CYS A 27 -16.82 14.67 4.62
C CYS A 27 -17.50 13.98 5.80
N TYR A 28 -18.76 13.57 5.61
CA TYR A 28 -19.55 12.87 6.64
C TYR A 28 -19.56 11.35 6.44
N ARG A 29 -18.83 10.84 5.44
CA ARG A 29 -18.73 9.40 5.22
C ARG A 29 -17.79 8.79 6.27
N ASP A 30 -18.14 7.59 6.70
CA ASP A 30 -17.28 6.78 7.54
C ASP A 30 -15.96 6.46 6.83
N ILE A 31 -14.86 6.59 7.56
CA ILE A 31 -13.54 6.22 7.07
C ILE A 31 -13.34 4.74 7.37
N HIS A 32 -13.11 3.95 6.33
CA HIS A 32 -12.81 2.54 6.47
C HIS A 32 -11.38 2.37 6.99
N ILE A 33 -11.24 1.84 8.19
CA ILE A 33 -9.92 1.52 8.78
C ILE A 33 -9.38 0.22 8.19
N ILE A 34 -10.25 -0.79 8.09
CA ILE A 34 -9.94 -2.10 7.49
C ILE A 34 -11.15 -2.52 6.66
N THR A 35 -10.91 -3.05 5.47
CA THR A 35 -11.97 -3.57 4.60
C THR A 35 -11.93 -5.09 4.54
N LEU A 36 -13.07 -5.70 4.18
CA LEU A 36 -13.15 -7.15 3.99
C LEU A 36 -12.23 -7.63 2.86
N SER A 37 -12.13 -6.87 1.78
CA SER A 37 -11.20 -7.16 0.68
C SER A 37 -9.74 -7.18 1.13
N GLU A 38 -9.35 -6.25 2.00
CA GLU A 38 -8.02 -6.27 2.62
C GLU A 38 -7.79 -7.56 3.42
N MET A 39 -8.79 -8.00 4.19
CA MET A 39 -8.69 -9.26 4.95
C MET A 39 -8.57 -10.49 4.04
N TYR A 40 -9.25 -10.52 2.89
CA TYR A 40 -9.06 -11.58 1.92
C TYR A 40 -7.64 -11.60 1.34
N LEU A 41 -7.06 -10.43 1.06
CA LEU A 41 -5.69 -10.32 0.54
C LEU A 41 -4.65 -10.71 1.60
N VAL A 42 -4.86 -10.35 2.87
CA VAL A 42 -4.03 -10.81 3.99
C VAL A 42 -4.11 -12.34 4.13
N ALA A 43 -5.30 -12.91 4.02
CA ALA A 43 -5.48 -14.37 4.06
C ALA A 43 -4.81 -15.05 2.85
N ALA A 44 -4.91 -14.46 1.65
CA ALA A 44 -4.23 -14.97 0.45
C ALA A 44 -2.72 -15.02 0.65
N GLU A 45 -2.13 -13.94 1.19
CA GLU A 45 -0.70 -13.90 1.51
C GLU A 45 -0.29 -14.93 2.58
N ALA A 46 -1.08 -15.07 3.62
CA ALA A 46 -0.83 -16.04 4.67
C ALA A 46 -0.84 -17.48 4.12
N TYR A 47 -1.83 -17.82 3.29
CA TYR A 47 -1.90 -19.13 2.64
C TYR A 47 -0.78 -19.36 1.62
N MET A 48 -0.42 -18.34 0.86
CA MET A 48 0.75 -18.40 -0.04
C MET A 48 2.03 -18.73 0.74
N LYS A 49 2.29 -18.03 1.85
CA LYS A 49 3.46 -18.28 2.70
C LYS A 49 3.43 -19.64 3.39
N ALA A 50 2.24 -20.18 3.63
CA ALA A 50 2.04 -21.53 4.16
C ALA A 50 2.09 -22.63 3.07
N ASN A 51 2.45 -22.28 1.83
CA ASN A 51 2.46 -23.18 0.67
C ASN A 51 1.09 -23.84 0.37
N ALA A 52 -0.01 -23.21 0.77
CA ALA A 52 -1.37 -23.66 0.53
C ALA A 52 -1.96 -22.90 -0.68
N ASN A 53 -1.43 -23.14 -1.88
CA ASN A 53 -1.73 -22.39 -3.09
C ASN A 53 -3.23 -22.32 -3.41
N ASP A 54 -3.95 -23.44 -3.31
CA ASP A 54 -5.38 -23.45 -3.65
C ASP A 54 -6.20 -22.52 -2.76
N LYS A 55 -5.85 -22.46 -1.47
CA LYS A 55 -6.48 -21.54 -0.52
C LYS A 55 -6.07 -20.10 -0.79
N ALA A 56 -4.81 -19.86 -1.13
CA ALA A 56 -4.34 -18.52 -1.50
C ALA A 56 -5.06 -18.01 -2.75
N LEU A 57 -5.15 -18.84 -3.77
CA LEU A 57 -5.82 -18.53 -5.03
C LEU A 57 -7.33 -18.28 -4.82
N ALA A 58 -7.99 -19.09 -3.99
CA ALA A 58 -9.40 -18.89 -3.67
C ALA A 58 -9.63 -17.52 -3.00
N ARG A 59 -8.79 -17.12 -2.03
CA ARG A 59 -8.95 -15.83 -1.35
C ARG A 59 -8.62 -14.64 -2.26
N LEU A 60 -7.61 -14.76 -3.10
CA LEU A 60 -7.28 -13.74 -4.11
C LEU A 60 -8.43 -13.56 -5.11
N ASN A 61 -9.01 -14.66 -5.57
CA ASN A 61 -10.13 -14.63 -6.52
C ASN A 61 -11.43 -14.07 -5.95
N GLU A 62 -11.66 -14.12 -4.64
CA GLU A 62 -12.81 -13.44 -4.02
C GLU A 62 -12.78 -11.93 -4.30
N VAL A 63 -11.60 -11.32 -4.25
CA VAL A 63 -11.43 -9.88 -4.54
C VAL A 63 -11.47 -9.64 -6.05
N HIS A 64 -10.69 -10.41 -6.80
CA HIS A 64 -10.52 -10.24 -8.25
C HIS A 64 -11.84 -10.39 -9.02
N GLN A 65 -12.61 -11.42 -8.73
CA GLN A 65 -13.91 -11.65 -9.37
C GLN A 65 -14.99 -10.68 -8.93
N ARG A 66 -14.94 -10.18 -7.70
CA ARG A 66 -15.82 -9.09 -7.25
C ARG A 66 -15.65 -7.84 -8.12
N ALA A 67 -14.44 -7.57 -8.62
CA ALA A 67 -14.16 -6.48 -9.56
C ALA A 67 -14.66 -6.77 -10.99
N GLY A 68 -15.29 -7.92 -11.25
CA GLY A 68 -15.82 -8.32 -12.57
C GLY A 68 -14.77 -8.94 -13.48
N LEU A 69 -13.62 -9.33 -12.96
CA LEU A 69 -12.55 -9.95 -13.73
C LEU A 69 -12.66 -11.49 -13.72
N PRO A 70 -12.15 -12.18 -14.75
CA PRO A 70 -12.13 -13.64 -14.78
C PRO A 70 -11.20 -14.20 -13.70
N ALA A 71 -11.52 -15.38 -13.17
CA ALA A 71 -10.71 -16.00 -12.13
C ALA A 71 -9.24 -16.15 -12.55
N LEU A 72 -8.33 -15.80 -11.66
CA LEU A 72 -6.92 -16.11 -11.79
C LEU A 72 -6.68 -17.60 -11.63
N THR A 73 -5.65 -18.11 -12.30
CA THR A 73 -5.23 -19.50 -12.24
C THR A 73 -3.72 -19.60 -12.03
N GLY A 74 -3.24 -20.78 -11.63
CA GLY A 74 -1.82 -21.02 -11.45
C GLY A 74 -1.33 -20.77 -10.02
N THR A 75 -0.03 -20.49 -9.87
CA THR A 75 0.60 -20.30 -8.57
C THR A 75 0.54 -18.84 -8.15
N VAL A 76 0.01 -18.59 -6.96
CA VAL A 76 -0.02 -17.26 -6.35
C VAL A 76 1.36 -16.90 -5.82
N ASN A 77 1.82 -15.72 -6.16
CA ASN A 77 3.04 -15.11 -5.63
C ASN A 77 2.73 -13.75 -4.98
N ILE A 78 3.73 -13.17 -4.35
CA ILE A 78 3.56 -11.89 -3.66
C ILE A 78 3.20 -10.75 -4.62
N ASP A 79 3.68 -10.81 -5.86
CA ASP A 79 3.38 -9.79 -6.86
C ASP A 79 1.89 -9.78 -7.23
N ASN A 80 1.26 -10.95 -7.40
CA ASN A 80 -0.17 -11.05 -7.68
C ASN A 80 -1.00 -10.40 -6.56
N ILE A 81 -0.65 -10.67 -5.30
CA ILE A 81 -1.35 -10.11 -4.13
C ILE A 81 -1.14 -8.60 -4.03
N LEU A 82 0.08 -8.13 -4.24
CA LEU A 82 0.39 -6.71 -4.17
C LEU A 82 -0.19 -5.91 -5.33
N ASP A 83 -0.36 -6.52 -6.51
CA ASP A 83 -1.01 -5.89 -7.66
C ASP A 83 -2.52 -5.76 -7.41
N GLU A 84 -3.16 -6.81 -6.93
CA GLU A 84 -4.58 -6.75 -6.54
C GLU A 84 -4.81 -5.73 -5.42
N SER A 85 -3.94 -5.73 -4.39
CA SER A 85 -4.00 -4.75 -3.31
C SER A 85 -3.82 -3.31 -3.81
N ALA A 86 -2.99 -3.08 -4.83
CA ALA A 86 -2.81 -1.75 -5.40
C ALA A 86 -4.10 -1.20 -6.02
N CYS A 87 -4.86 -2.07 -6.68
CA CYS A 87 -6.12 -1.71 -7.32
C CYS A 87 -7.25 -1.59 -6.30
N GLU A 88 -7.42 -2.59 -5.45
CA GLU A 88 -8.55 -2.67 -4.51
C GLU A 88 -8.43 -1.68 -3.36
N ASN A 89 -7.24 -1.57 -2.76
CA ASN A 89 -6.99 -0.74 -1.59
C ASN A 89 -6.44 0.66 -1.95
N PHE A 90 -6.63 1.09 -3.20
CA PHE A 90 -6.22 2.44 -3.62
C PHE A 90 -6.81 3.50 -2.68
N GLY A 91 -5.93 4.34 -2.13
CA GLY A 91 -6.31 5.43 -1.23
C GLY A 91 -6.55 5.03 0.24
N ASN A 92 -6.56 3.74 0.61
CA ASN A 92 -6.75 3.29 2.00
C ASN A 92 -5.53 3.53 2.91
N GLY A 93 -4.40 4.00 2.37
CA GLY A 93 -3.20 4.36 3.15
C GLY A 93 -2.26 3.20 3.49
N ALA A 94 -2.63 1.95 3.29
CA ALA A 94 -1.84 0.78 3.67
C ALA A 94 -0.63 0.50 2.75
N ARG A 95 -0.62 1.03 1.52
CA ARG A 95 0.34 0.67 0.47
C ARG A 95 1.81 0.75 0.89
N TRP A 96 2.21 1.82 1.55
CA TRP A 96 3.59 2.00 2.01
C TRP A 96 4.01 0.90 2.98
N MET A 97 3.13 0.55 3.92
CA MET A 97 3.40 -0.50 4.90
C MET A 97 3.51 -1.87 4.25
N ASP A 98 2.64 -2.18 3.29
CA ASP A 98 2.67 -3.43 2.55
C ASP A 98 3.97 -3.61 1.77
N LEU A 99 4.39 -2.61 1.03
CA LEU A 99 5.62 -2.66 0.25
C LEU A 99 6.87 -2.73 1.12
N ARG A 100 6.85 -2.11 2.30
CA ARG A 100 7.96 -2.20 3.26
C ARG A 100 8.08 -3.58 3.90
N ARG A 101 6.98 -4.10 4.46
CA ARG A 101 7.00 -5.41 5.16
C ARG A 101 7.31 -6.56 4.22
N THR A 102 6.96 -6.45 2.95
CA THR A 102 7.29 -7.42 1.91
C THR A 102 8.66 -7.19 1.26
N GLN A 103 9.37 -6.12 1.66
CA GLN A 103 10.67 -5.71 1.13
C GLN A 103 10.67 -5.43 -0.38
N THR A 104 9.52 -5.08 -0.95
CA THR A 104 9.34 -4.82 -2.39
C THR A 104 9.28 -3.34 -2.76
N LEU A 105 9.38 -2.43 -1.77
CA LEU A 105 9.15 -1.00 -1.99
C LEU A 105 10.05 -0.41 -3.08
N VAL A 106 11.37 -0.64 -2.99
CA VAL A 106 12.33 -0.08 -3.95
C VAL A 106 12.09 -0.65 -5.36
N ASP A 107 11.91 -1.96 -5.46
CA ASP A 107 11.68 -2.64 -6.74
C ASP A 107 10.38 -2.16 -7.40
N ARG A 108 9.29 -2.10 -6.64
CA ARG A 108 8.01 -1.64 -7.18
C ARG A 108 7.99 -0.16 -7.51
N CYS A 109 8.70 0.68 -6.77
CA CYS A 109 8.87 2.07 -7.14
C CYS A 109 9.66 2.22 -8.45
N ASN A 110 10.69 1.40 -8.66
CA ASN A 110 11.41 1.40 -9.93
C ASN A 110 10.55 0.93 -11.11
N ARG A 111 9.63 -0.02 -10.88
CA ARG A 111 8.78 -0.57 -11.95
C ARG A 111 7.58 0.31 -12.30
N TYR A 112 7.00 0.97 -11.32
CA TYR A 112 5.68 1.61 -11.49
C TYR A 112 5.66 3.12 -11.24
N ASN A 113 6.73 3.70 -10.70
CA ASN A 113 6.80 5.14 -10.50
C ASN A 113 7.79 5.78 -11.50
N HIS A 114 7.25 6.30 -12.58
CA HIS A 114 8.04 6.90 -13.66
C HIS A 114 8.91 8.08 -13.23
N GLU A 115 8.54 8.76 -12.13
CA GLU A 115 9.29 9.91 -11.62
C GLU A 115 10.64 9.51 -11.01
N ILE A 116 10.71 8.29 -10.45
CA ILE A 116 11.91 7.78 -9.77
C ILE A 116 12.40 6.45 -10.35
N GLU A 117 11.97 6.12 -11.56
CA GLU A 117 12.38 4.90 -12.26
C GLU A 117 13.91 4.79 -12.33
N GLY A 118 14.43 3.64 -11.91
CA GLY A 118 15.86 3.38 -11.83
C GLY A 118 16.60 4.13 -10.70
N LYS A 119 15.92 5.00 -9.95
CA LYS A 119 16.51 5.83 -8.89
C LYS A 119 15.88 5.61 -7.51
N ALA A 120 14.92 4.70 -7.41
CA ALA A 120 14.18 4.50 -6.16
C ALA A 120 15.09 4.16 -4.97
N ALA A 121 16.14 3.37 -5.17
CA ALA A 121 17.11 3.07 -4.12
C ALA A 121 17.81 4.35 -3.56
N GLN A 122 18.11 5.30 -4.44
CA GLN A 122 18.72 6.56 -4.05
C GLN A 122 17.79 7.44 -3.20
N TYR A 123 16.50 7.50 -3.56
CA TYR A 123 15.53 8.39 -2.90
C TYR A 123 14.90 7.79 -1.64
N ILE A 124 14.68 6.49 -1.62
CA ILE A 124 13.94 5.82 -0.55
C ILE A 124 14.72 4.68 0.14
N GLY A 125 15.83 4.21 -0.45
CA GLY A 125 16.57 3.07 0.08
C GLY A 125 17.08 3.27 1.52
N GLN A 126 17.52 4.49 1.85
CA GLN A 126 17.96 4.84 3.21
C GLN A 126 16.80 5.17 4.16
N LYS A 127 15.59 5.35 3.65
CA LYS A 127 14.39 5.74 4.41
C LYS A 127 13.40 4.59 4.59
N LEU A 128 13.86 3.38 4.46
CA LEU A 128 13.04 2.17 4.69
C LEU A 128 12.59 2.06 6.14
N LEU A 129 13.39 2.52 7.07
CA LEU A 129 13.00 2.69 8.46
C LEU A 129 12.58 4.16 8.71
N ARG A 130 11.64 4.37 9.60
CA ARG A 130 11.25 5.70 10.06
C ARG A 130 12.29 6.21 11.06
N PRO A 131 12.50 7.54 11.17
CA PRO A 131 13.35 8.06 12.22
C PRO A 131 12.78 7.73 13.59
N ILE A 132 13.65 7.45 14.55
CA ILE A 132 13.29 7.44 15.96
C ILE A 132 13.02 8.91 16.34
N PRO A 133 11.85 9.25 16.90
CA PRO A 133 11.58 10.62 17.32
C PRO A 133 12.65 11.13 18.30
N GLN A 134 13.16 12.35 18.09
CA GLN A 134 14.21 12.91 18.96
C GLN A 134 13.77 12.91 20.43
N ALA A 135 12.52 13.25 20.70
CA ALA A 135 11.97 13.21 22.06
C ALA A 135 12.03 11.81 22.72
N ALA A 136 12.01 10.73 21.93
CA ALA A 136 12.16 9.38 22.47
C ALA A 136 13.62 9.06 22.82
N ILE A 137 14.57 9.60 22.04
CA ILE A 137 16.00 9.51 22.34
C ILE A 137 16.32 10.31 23.59
N ASP A 138 15.86 11.55 23.67
CA ASP A 138 16.11 12.46 24.78
C ASP A 138 15.51 12.00 26.11
N ALA A 139 14.43 11.22 26.04
CA ALA A 139 13.73 10.70 27.23
C ALA A 139 14.27 9.36 27.72
N ASN A 140 15.24 8.75 27.03
CA ASN A 140 15.75 7.42 27.36
C ASN A 140 17.26 7.44 27.50
N ASP A 141 17.76 7.32 28.72
CA ASP A 141 19.18 7.32 29.04
C ASP A 141 19.98 6.18 28.38
N GLN A 142 19.28 5.18 27.83
CA GLN A 142 19.89 4.06 27.10
C GLN A 142 20.02 4.30 25.59
N LEU A 143 19.46 5.43 25.08
CA LEU A 143 19.52 5.81 23.68
C LEU A 143 20.42 7.04 23.48
N SER A 144 21.03 7.10 22.32
CA SER A 144 21.87 8.21 21.87
C SER A 144 21.56 8.55 20.40
N ALA A 145 22.12 9.61 19.90
CA ALA A 145 22.04 9.95 18.48
C ALA A 145 22.62 8.86 17.56
N ALA A 146 23.52 8.01 18.08
CA ALA A 146 24.09 6.91 17.31
C ALA A 146 23.12 5.76 17.08
N ASP A 147 22.02 5.68 17.85
CA ASP A 147 20.98 4.67 17.72
C ASP A 147 19.94 5.03 16.67
N GLN A 148 20.05 6.20 16.06
CA GLN A 148 19.14 6.66 15.01
C GLN A 148 19.19 5.73 13.79
N ASN A 149 18.04 5.54 13.15
CA ASN A 149 17.96 4.76 11.93
C ASN A 149 18.75 5.41 10.78
N PRO A 150 19.35 4.61 9.88
CA PRO A 150 20.14 5.15 8.77
C PRO A 150 19.37 6.15 7.90
N GLY A 151 20.03 7.25 7.55
CA GLY A 151 19.47 8.29 6.67
C GLY A 151 18.80 9.46 7.39
N TYR A 152 18.93 9.52 8.73
CA TYR A 152 18.40 10.61 9.57
C TYR A 152 19.44 11.17 10.53
#